data_250bb7c1b98dc3f2ff3c845d1d261e83
#
_entry.id   250bb7c1b98dc3f2ff3c845d1d261e83
#
_cell.length_a   1.000
_cell.length_b   1.000
_cell.length_c   1.000
_cell.angle_alpha   90.00
_cell.angle_beta   90.00
_cell.angle_gamma   90.00
#
_symmetry.space_group_name_H-M   'P 1'
#
loop_
_entity.id
_entity.type
_entity.pdbx_description
1 polymer ?
#
loop_
_entity_poly.entity_id
_entity_poly.type
_entity_poly.pdbx_seq_one_letter_code
_entity_poly.pdbx_strand_id
1 'polypeptide(L)'
;MDAGTELYKKRAAFVLIAASVIHDKKLENDRMDGYLELIMRYADDERDHVKKAASSALKEIGKKDFHYNEKALLLANEWVEKGNKVQRWIGKDALRELETMIKAEGRGRLITANTRMGKEIVRK
;
A
#
# COMPACT_ATOMS: atom_id res chain seq x y z
N MET A 1 -5.93 -28.52 -0.82
CA MET A 1 -5.75 -27.43 -1.79
C MET A 1 -4.32 -27.39 -2.27
N ASP A 2 -4.11 -27.23 -3.54
CA ASP A 2 -2.75 -27.12 -4.03
C ASP A 2 -2.18 -25.71 -3.80
N ALA A 3 -0.86 -25.60 -3.88
CA ALA A 3 -0.15 -24.34 -3.64
C ALA A 3 -0.53 -23.26 -4.67
N GLY A 4 -0.91 -23.66 -5.89
CA GLY A 4 -1.31 -22.74 -6.92
C GLY A 4 -2.61 -22.02 -6.60
N THR A 5 -3.59 -22.74 -6.03
CA THR A 5 -4.87 -22.16 -5.64
C THR A 5 -4.69 -21.11 -4.55
N GLU A 6 -3.86 -21.38 -3.54
CA GLU A 6 -3.56 -20.43 -2.47
C GLU A 6 -2.83 -19.19 -2.99
N LEU A 7 -1.90 -19.38 -3.91
CA LEU A 7 -1.18 -18.29 -4.55
C LEU A 7 -2.15 -17.32 -5.22
N TYR A 8 -3.07 -17.83 -6.02
CA TYR A 8 -4.05 -16.99 -6.71
C TYR A 8 -4.99 -16.29 -5.74
N LYS A 9 -5.37 -16.95 -4.65
CA LYS A 9 -6.24 -16.35 -3.63
C LYS A 9 -5.55 -15.18 -2.93
N LYS A 10 -4.29 -15.34 -2.54
CA LYS A 10 -3.53 -14.26 -1.89
C LYS A 10 -3.35 -13.07 -2.81
N ARG A 11 -2.91 -13.32 -4.03
CA ARG A 11 -2.72 -12.26 -5.02
C ARG A 11 -4.03 -11.54 -5.30
N ALA A 12 -5.11 -12.30 -5.53
CA ALA A 12 -6.42 -11.74 -5.80
C ALA A 12 -6.92 -10.88 -4.63
N ALA A 13 -6.71 -11.32 -3.40
CA ALA A 13 -7.10 -10.56 -2.22
C ALA A 13 -6.38 -9.20 -2.16
N PHE A 14 -5.07 -9.17 -2.38
CA PHE A 14 -4.31 -7.93 -2.39
C PHE A 14 -4.71 -7.01 -3.54
N VAL A 15 -4.95 -7.56 -4.73
CA VAL A 15 -5.42 -6.80 -5.89
C VAL A 15 -6.80 -6.18 -5.60
N LEU A 16 -7.70 -6.95 -4.98
CA LEU A 16 -9.02 -6.45 -4.60
C LEU A 16 -8.95 -5.35 -3.55
N ILE A 17 -8.04 -5.47 -2.58
CA ILE A 17 -7.81 -4.42 -1.58
C ILE A 17 -7.40 -3.13 -2.28
N ALA A 18 -6.40 -3.19 -3.14
CA ALA A 18 -5.92 -2.03 -3.88
C ALA A 18 -7.05 -1.39 -4.71
N ALA A 19 -7.81 -2.20 -5.43
CA ALA A 19 -8.92 -1.72 -6.24
C ALA A 19 -10.01 -1.07 -5.39
N SER A 20 -10.35 -1.67 -4.25
CA SER A 20 -11.36 -1.11 -3.34
C SER A 20 -10.93 0.25 -2.79
N VAL A 21 -9.66 0.38 -2.40
CA VAL A 21 -9.14 1.65 -1.89
C VAL A 21 -9.15 2.73 -2.96
N ILE A 22 -8.83 2.37 -4.21
CA ILE A 22 -8.81 3.32 -5.33
C ILE A 22 -10.23 3.77 -5.71
N HIS A 23 -11.14 2.84 -5.82
CA HIS A 23 -12.45 3.09 -6.45
C HIS A 23 -13.58 3.40 -5.48
N ASP A 24 -13.51 2.95 -4.24
CA ASP A 24 -14.57 3.19 -3.26
C ASP A 24 -14.30 4.46 -2.46
N LYS A 25 -14.92 5.56 -2.88
CA LYS A 25 -14.76 6.87 -2.23
C LYS A 25 -15.41 6.95 -0.85
N LYS A 26 -16.31 6.02 -0.56
CA LYS A 26 -17.04 5.99 0.73
C LYS A 26 -16.50 4.94 1.68
N LEU A 27 -15.30 4.44 1.42
CA LEU A 27 -14.69 3.38 2.22
C LEU A 27 -14.46 3.85 3.66
N GLU A 28 -15.07 3.15 4.60
CA GLU A 28 -14.97 3.49 6.01
C GLU A 28 -13.63 3.09 6.61
N ASN A 29 -13.23 3.79 7.68
CA ASN A 29 -11.95 3.55 8.34
C ASN A 29 -11.83 2.12 8.88
N ASP A 30 -12.91 1.54 9.40
CA ASP A 30 -12.89 0.16 9.89
C ASP A 30 -12.50 -0.82 8.80
N ARG A 31 -12.99 -0.60 7.59
CA ARG A 31 -12.64 -1.44 6.44
C ARG A 31 -11.19 -1.22 6.00
N MET A 32 -10.72 0.02 6.02
CA MET A 32 -9.33 0.35 5.74
C MET A 32 -8.39 -0.32 6.74
N ASP A 33 -8.73 -0.26 8.02
CA ASP A 33 -7.93 -0.89 9.07
C ASP A 33 -7.93 -2.42 8.91
N GLY A 34 -9.06 -3.00 8.51
CA GLY A 34 -9.16 -4.43 8.21
C GLY A 34 -8.29 -4.86 7.05
N TYR A 35 -8.21 -4.04 5.99
CA TYR A 35 -7.34 -4.30 4.86
C TYR A 35 -5.87 -4.25 5.27
N LEU A 36 -5.49 -3.27 6.08
CA LEU A 36 -4.13 -3.14 6.57
C LEU A 36 -3.74 -4.36 7.42
N GLU A 37 -4.66 -4.83 8.26
CA GLU A 37 -4.45 -6.02 9.08
C GLU A 37 -4.26 -7.28 8.22
N LEU A 38 -5.04 -7.42 7.14
CA LEU A 38 -4.87 -8.54 6.20
C LEU A 38 -3.50 -8.52 5.53
N ILE A 39 -3.02 -7.33 5.15
CA ILE A 39 -1.68 -7.18 4.57
C ILE A 39 -0.63 -7.62 5.59
N MET A 40 -0.78 -7.18 6.85
CA MET A 40 0.16 -7.55 7.92
C MET A 40 0.19 -9.06 8.15
N ARG A 41 -0.97 -9.71 8.06
CA ARG A 41 -1.09 -11.14 8.34
C ARG A 41 -0.50 -12.02 7.24
N TYR A 42 -0.63 -11.61 5.98
CA TYR A 42 -0.30 -12.45 4.83
C TYR A 42 0.90 -11.98 4.01
N ALA A 43 1.68 -11.05 4.52
CA ALA A 43 2.86 -10.51 3.82
C ALA A 43 4.10 -11.36 4.10
N ASP A 44 4.02 -12.66 3.82
CA ASP A 44 5.10 -13.62 4.06
C ASP A 44 5.41 -14.49 2.84
N ASP A 45 4.74 -14.26 1.72
CA ASP A 45 4.91 -15.07 0.51
C ASP A 45 6.01 -14.49 -0.37
N GLU A 46 7.08 -15.25 -0.60
CA GLU A 46 8.25 -14.80 -1.36
C GLU A 46 8.02 -14.70 -2.87
N ARG A 47 6.92 -15.21 -3.38
CA ARG A 47 6.64 -15.18 -4.81
C ARG A 47 6.43 -13.75 -5.29
N ASP A 48 7.07 -13.39 -6.39
CA ASP A 48 7.09 -12.01 -6.88
C ASP A 48 5.70 -11.41 -7.08
N HIS A 49 4.78 -12.16 -7.67
CA HIS A 49 3.45 -11.61 -7.94
C HIS A 49 2.66 -11.34 -6.67
N VAL A 50 2.88 -12.13 -5.61
CA VAL A 50 2.18 -11.95 -4.33
C VAL A 50 2.76 -10.77 -3.57
N LYS A 51 4.10 -10.70 -3.44
CA LYS A 51 4.72 -9.60 -2.70
C LYS A 51 4.53 -8.25 -3.40
N LYS A 52 4.54 -8.22 -4.73
CA LYS A 52 4.25 -7.00 -5.48
C LYS A 52 2.81 -6.55 -5.30
N ALA A 53 1.86 -7.50 -5.28
CA ALA A 53 0.46 -7.18 -5.02
C ALA A 53 0.25 -6.67 -3.60
N ALA A 54 0.93 -7.26 -2.61
CA ALA A 54 0.88 -6.79 -1.22
C ALA A 54 1.45 -5.38 -1.09
N SER A 55 2.58 -5.11 -1.75
CA SER A 55 3.18 -3.78 -1.77
C SER A 55 2.24 -2.76 -2.42
N SER A 56 1.62 -3.11 -3.54
CA SER A 56 0.65 -2.23 -4.20
C SER A 56 -0.53 -1.92 -3.30
N ALA A 57 -1.06 -2.92 -2.60
CA ALA A 57 -2.17 -2.72 -1.67
C ALA A 57 -1.77 -1.77 -0.54
N LEU A 58 -0.59 -1.96 0.04
CA LEU A 58 -0.08 -1.08 1.10
C LEU A 58 0.09 0.35 0.59
N LYS A 59 0.66 0.52 -0.60
CA LYS A 59 0.82 1.85 -1.20
C LYS A 59 -0.52 2.55 -1.42
N GLU A 60 -1.53 1.83 -1.92
CA GLU A 60 -2.85 2.42 -2.14
C GLU A 60 -3.51 2.85 -0.83
N ILE A 61 -3.35 2.08 0.24
CA ILE A 61 -3.82 2.47 1.58
C ILE A 61 -3.11 3.77 2.01
N GLY A 62 -1.80 3.83 1.83
CA GLY A 62 -1.01 5.01 2.21
C GLY A 62 -1.27 6.25 1.37
N LYS A 63 -1.94 6.10 0.23
CA LYS A 63 -2.34 7.24 -0.63
C LYS A 63 -3.73 7.75 -0.36
N LYS A 64 -4.49 7.12 0.52
CA LYS A 64 -5.87 7.54 0.79
C LYS A 64 -5.91 8.93 1.39
N ASP A 65 -5.16 9.16 2.46
CA ASP A 65 -5.02 10.44 3.15
C ASP A 65 -3.79 10.41 4.05
N PHE A 66 -3.48 11.53 4.70
CA PHE A 66 -2.30 11.61 5.56
C PHE A 66 -2.39 10.72 6.79
N HIS A 67 -3.58 10.45 7.31
CA HIS A 67 -3.78 9.53 8.43
C HIS A 67 -3.30 8.12 8.06
N TYR A 68 -3.74 7.61 6.92
CA TYR A 68 -3.33 6.28 6.45
C TYR A 68 -1.92 6.27 5.87
N ASN A 69 -1.46 7.40 5.33
CA ASN A 69 -0.06 7.55 4.93
C ASN A 69 0.86 7.32 6.12
N GLU A 70 0.55 7.95 7.26
CA GLU A 70 1.33 7.78 8.49
C GLU A 70 1.31 6.34 8.98
N LYS A 71 0.14 5.70 9.00
CA LYS A 71 0.03 4.28 9.40
C LYS A 71 0.85 3.37 8.50
N ALA A 72 0.77 3.57 7.19
CA ALA A 72 1.51 2.76 6.22
C ALA A 72 3.02 2.99 6.35
N LEU A 73 3.44 4.23 6.59
CA LEU A 73 4.86 4.55 6.81
C LEU A 73 5.40 3.89 8.07
N LEU A 74 4.64 3.91 9.16
CA LEU A 74 5.03 3.25 10.41
C LEU A 74 5.20 1.74 10.20
N LEU A 75 4.25 1.12 9.53
CA LEU A 75 4.33 -0.31 9.23
C LEU A 75 5.53 -0.63 8.33
N ALA A 76 5.73 0.15 7.27
CA ALA A 76 6.83 -0.06 6.34
C ALA A 76 8.18 0.09 7.02
N ASN A 77 8.34 1.10 7.88
CA ASN A 77 9.57 1.30 8.66
C ASN A 77 9.82 0.14 9.62
N GLU A 78 8.78 -0.33 10.30
CA GLU A 78 8.89 -1.49 11.20
C GLU A 78 9.34 -2.73 10.43
N TRP A 79 8.78 -2.96 9.26
CA TRP A 79 9.14 -4.09 8.42
C TRP A 79 10.58 -4.02 7.91
N VAL A 80 11.08 -2.83 7.58
CA VAL A 80 12.48 -2.66 7.17
C VAL A 80 13.42 -3.00 8.32
N GLU A 81 13.07 -2.65 9.55
CA GLU A 81 13.90 -2.89 10.72
C GLU A 81 13.78 -4.32 11.27
N LYS A 82 12.56 -4.83 11.39
CA LYS A 82 12.27 -6.06 12.14
C LYS A 82 11.56 -7.14 11.35
N GLY A 83 11.20 -6.87 10.10
CA GLY A 83 10.45 -7.81 9.30
C GLY A 83 11.29 -8.97 8.77
N ASN A 84 10.58 -9.98 8.25
CA ASN A 84 11.22 -11.06 7.51
C ASN A 84 11.68 -10.53 6.14
N LYS A 85 12.28 -11.40 5.33
CA LYS A 85 12.82 -11.02 4.03
C LYS A 85 11.77 -10.36 3.12
N VAL A 86 10.57 -10.93 3.06
CA VAL A 86 9.47 -10.42 2.23
C VAL A 86 8.98 -9.07 2.75
N GLN A 87 8.76 -8.97 4.06
CA GLN A 87 8.31 -7.74 4.70
C GLN A 87 9.31 -6.61 4.51
N ARG A 88 10.61 -6.91 4.60
CA ARG A 88 11.65 -5.90 4.34
C ARG A 88 11.58 -5.39 2.91
N TRP A 89 11.39 -6.29 1.94
CA TRP A 89 11.27 -5.89 0.54
C TRP A 89 10.03 -4.99 0.33
N ILE A 90 8.88 -5.41 0.87
CA ILE A 90 7.64 -4.63 0.77
C ILE A 90 7.80 -3.26 1.44
N GLY A 91 8.39 -3.24 2.62
CA GLY A 91 8.63 -2.00 3.35
C GLY A 91 9.49 -1.01 2.57
N LYS A 92 10.59 -1.47 1.99
CA LYS A 92 11.47 -0.62 1.18
C LYS A 92 10.77 -0.12 -0.07
N ASP A 93 10.03 -0.99 -0.75
CA ASP A 93 9.31 -0.63 -1.96
C ASP A 93 8.22 0.42 -1.68
N ALA A 94 7.46 0.21 -0.59
CA ALA A 94 6.41 1.15 -0.20
C ALA A 94 6.97 2.50 0.24
N LEU A 95 8.05 2.52 1.02
CA LEU A 95 8.67 3.75 1.50
C LEU A 95 9.11 4.67 0.37
N ARG A 96 9.66 4.12 -0.72
CA ARG A 96 10.10 4.92 -1.86
C ARG A 96 9.01 5.83 -2.39
N GLU A 97 7.77 5.36 -2.35
CA GLU A 97 6.64 6.10 -2.88
C GLU A 97 5.92 6.89 -1.79
N LEU A 98 5.70 6.27 -0.62
CA LEU A 98 4.87 6.87 0.43
C LEU A 98 5.54 8.03 1.18
N GLU A 99 6.86 8.11 1.18
CA GLU A 99 7.58 9.20 1.83
C GLU A 99 7.41 10.54 1.12
N THR A 100 7.00 10.53 -0.15
CA THR A 100 6.91 11.73 -0.98
C THR A 100 5.48 12.10 -1.33
N MET A 101 4.52 11.75 -0.48
CA MET A 101 3.11 12.05 -0.73
C MET A 101 2.78 13.51 -0.49
N ILE A 102 1.98 14.09 -1.37
CA ILE A 102 1.46 15.44 -1.24
C ILE A 102 -0.05 15.47 -1.49
N LYS A 103 -0.72 16.48 -0.99
CA LYS A 103 -2.15 16.70 -1.23
C LYS A 103 -2.32 17.68 -2.37
N ALA A 104 -2.94 17.21 -3.46
CA ALA A 104 -3.26 18.06 -4.60
C ALA A 104 -4.66 18.63 -4.45
N GLU A 105 -4.82 19.90 -4.78
CA GLU A 105 -6.12 20.56 -4.79
C GLU A 105 -7.07 19.87 -5.76
N GLY A 106 -8.31 19.65 -5.34
CA GLY A 106 -9.32 18.99 -6.15
C GLY A 106 -9.23 17.48 -6.20
N ARG A 107 -8.26 16.89 -5.54
CA ARG A 107 -8.11 15.43 -5.50
C ARG A 107 -8.41 14.88 -4.11
N GLY A 108 -9.17 13.77 -4.09
CA GLY A 108 -9.50 13.09 -2.84
C GLY A 108 -8.36 12.26 -2.26
N ARG A 109 -7.39 11.88 -3.10
CA ARG A 109 -6.27 11.03 -2.70
C ARG A 109 -4.95 11.79 -2.78
N LEU A 110 -3.96 11.31 -2.02
CA LEU A 110 -2.60 11.85 -2.11
C LEU A 110 -1.94 11.41 -3.41
N ILE A 111 -0.98 12.19 -3.88
CA ILE A 111 -0.16 11.86 -5.05
C ILE A 111 1.32 11.94 -4.68
N THR A 112 2.16 11.26 -5.45
CA THR A 112 3.60 11.34 -5.22
C THR A 112 4.17 12.64 -5.79
N ALA A 113 5.09 13.26 -5.05
CA ALA A 113 5.78 14.47 -5.51
C ALA A 113 6.60 14.22 -6.78
N ASN A 114 6.95 12.96 -7.05
CA ASN A 114 7.74 12.58 -8.21
C ASN A 114 6.95 12.45 -9.51
N THR A 115 5.60 12.50 -9.45
CA THR A 115 4.78 12.51 -10.65
C THR A 115 4.86 13.87 -11.32
N ARG A 116 4.49 13.94 -12.61
CA ARG A 116 4.45 15.21 -13.32
C ARG A 116 3.61 16.26 -12.61
N MET A 117 2.42 15.86 -12.17
CA MET A 117 1.54 16.74 -11.41
C MET A 117 2.16 17.17 -10.08
N GLY A 118 2.78 16.22 -9.36
CA GLY A 118 3.44 16.51 -8.09
C GLY A 118 4.58 17.51 -8.24
N LYS A 119 5.40 17.35 -9.28
CA LYS A 119 6.50 18.28 -9.56
C LYS A 119 5.99 19.68 -9.87
N GLU A 120 4.91 19.81 -10.59
CA GLU A 120 4.30 21.10 -10.88
C GLU A 120 3.79 21.80 -9.63
N ILE A 121 3.17 21.05 -8.71
CA ILE A 121 2.67 21.61 -7.44
C ILE A 121 3.84 22.08 -6.57
N VAL A 122 4.90 21.29 -6.46
CA VAL A 122 6.06 21.61 -5.62
C VAL A 122 6.80 22.85 -6.14
N ARG A 123 6.78 23.10 -7.45
CA ARG A 123 7.41 24.27 -8.05
C ARG A 123 6.73 25.58 -7.72
N LYS A 124 5.46 25.53 -7.42
CA LYS A 124 4.70 26.71 -7.03
C LYS A 124 4.95 27.06 -5.58
#